data_c35b10717e0b73e7425f2a2a9e19153d
#
_entry.id   c35b10717e0b73e7425f2a2a9e19153d
#
_cell.length_a   1.000
_cell.length_b   1.000
_cell.length_c   1.000
_cell.angle_alpha   90.00
_cell.angle_beta   90.00
_cell.angle_gamma   90.00
#
_symmetry.space_group_name_H-M   'P 1'
#
loop_
_entity.id
_entity.type
_entity.pdbx_description
1 polymer ?
#
loop_
_entity_poly.entity_id
_entity_poly.type
_entity_poly.pdbx_seq_one_letter_code
_entity_poly.pdbx_strand_id
1 'polypeptide(L)'
;MVTCLVFALWFASGAVLLFKPFPSLPRGDQLTLERPVAVGVVAVSPAQAMAVAGGGDTLRLVQRGAVPAYIVGTAKGAVPVDARSGVRLPPIDQATAAAIAARLGAASAVAGPAFDYDQWIVHNRFDPLRPFFRLDLHDAAGTQLYLSARTGELAQRTTRRDRGWNWVGAVLHWAYFTPIRSSFTLWDRTVWFLSLVALLVAVAGTILGVIRTLAAQRQRRPALTFYRLRWMRWHHLLGLFASGFVLTWILSGWLSMDHGRLFSRGHAPDAALARYARQSLPAAVMPIRPETFTRYGTARELSFTAVGGSAIVTAWQPGGTVVRAFADGAPLDAGRVAALAGRGIAAAWPGAPVPPSRAVPATDTYALAEGWPATALLFAGVPGVRPDIVVNGTDGQILTVLDRSRKAYAWIYYALHTFNFPGLTAHPLLRRIIVFIPLMFGFAFSITGVVIGCQRLRKTLFPQRRVK
;
A
#
# COMPACT_ATOMS: atom_id res chain seq x y z
N MET A 1 -32.50 -4.31 4.40
CA MET A 1 -32.34 -3.20 3.44
C MET A 1 -30.96 -2.55 3.57
N VAL A 2 -30.62 -2.00 4.74
CA VAL A 2 -29.32 -1.31 4.95
C VAL A 2 -28.13 -2.20 4.59
N THR A 3 -28.07 -3.42 5.09
CA THR A 3 -26.99 -4.38 4.78
C THR A 3 -26.89 -4.72 3.29
N CYS A 4 -28.02 -4.87 2.60
CA CYS A 4 -28.03 -5.09 1.14
C CYS A 4 -27.50 -3.87 0.39
N LEU A 5 -27.76 -2.66 0.88
CA LEU A 5 -27.17 -1.45 0.30
C LEU A 5 -25.66 -1.41 0.49
N VAL A 6 -25.16 -1.74 1.67
CA VAL A 6 -23.71 -1.86 1.95
C VAL A 6 -23.07 -2.89 1.02
N PHE A 7 -23.67 -4.07 0.84
CA PHE A 7 -23.17 -5.08 -0.09
C PHE A 7 -23.18 -4.57 -1.54
N ALA A 8 -24.26 -3.92 -1.99
CA ALA A 8 -24.32 -3.34 -3.34
C ALA A 8 -23.19 -2.33 -3.56
N LEU A 9 -22.95 -1.46 -2.58
CA LEU A 9 -21.84 -0.49 -2.62
C LEU A 9 -20.47 -1.19 -2.64
N TRP A 10 -20.27 -2.23 -1.83
CA TRP A 10 -19.00 -2.97 -1.81
C TRP A 10 -18.74 -3.74 -3.12
N PHE A 11 -19.73 -4.41 -3.69
CA PHE A 11 -19.55 -5.08 -4.98
C PHE A 11 -19.32 -4.09 -6.12
N ALA A 12 -20.07 -3.00 -6.19
CA ALA A 12 -19.89 -1.96 -7.20
C ALA A 12 -18.51 -1.28 -7.08
N SER A 13 -18.13 -0.89 -5.87
CA SER A 13 -16.84 -0.25 -5.61
C SER A 13 -15.67 -1.21 -5.83
N GLY A 14 -15.82 -2.50 -5.49
CA GLY A 14 -14.85 -3.54 -5.80
C GLY A 14 -14.66 -3.74 -7.31
N ALA A 15 -15.73 -3.67 -8.09
CA ALA A 15 -15.63 -3.70 -9.55
C ALA A 15 -14.85 -2.50 -10.11
N VAL A 16 -15.05 -1.30 -9.54
CA VAL A 16 -14.25 -0.12 -9.92
C VAL A 16 -12.78 -0.30 -9.55
N LEU A 17 -12.49 -0.79 -8.34
CA LEU A 17 -11.11 -1.02 -7.86
C LEU A 17 -10.33 -2.02 -8.71
N LEU A 18 -11.02 -2.99 -9.31
CA LEU A 18 -10.40 -3.97 -10.22
C LEU A 18 -9.72 -3.29 -11.43
N PHE A 19 -10.22 -2.13 -11.85
CA PHE A 19 -9.74 -1.36 -13.01
C PHE A 19 -9.05 -0.03 -12.64
N LYS A 20 -9.39 0.53 -11.49
CA LYS A 20 -8.93 1.85 -11.04
C LYS A 20 -8.46 1.77 -9.57
N PRO A 21 -7.21 1.36 -9.35
CA PRO A 21 -6.64 1.33 -7.99
C PRO A 21 -6.54 2.75 -7.41
N PHE A 22 -6.39 2.82 -6.09
CA PHE A 22 -6.17 4.10 -5.39
C PHE A 22 -4.98 4.84 -6.01
N PRO A 23 -5.06 6.18 -6.18
CA PRO A 23 -3.98 6.95 -6.75
C PRO A 23 -2.67 6.73 -6.00
N SER A 24 -1.62 6.48 -6.74
CA SER A 24 -0.27 6.35 -6.21
C SER A 24 0.71 7.02 -7.16
N LEU A 25 1.80 7.51 -6.61
CA LEU A 25 2.93 8.00 -7.38
C LEU A 25 4.02 6.92 -7.30
N PRO A 26 4.23 6.13 -8.38
CA PRO A 26 5.29 5.15 -8.41
C PRO A 26 6.66 5.81 -8.23
N ARG A 27 7.59 5.11 -7.58
CA ARG A 27 8.92 5.65 -7.28
C ARG A 27 9.67 6.12 -8.53
N GLY A 28 9.56 5.38 -9.64
CA GLY A 28 10.16 5.77 -10.92
C GLY A 28 9.64 7.11 -11.42
N ASP A 29 8.31 7.32 -11.37
CA ASP A 29 7.66 8.57 -11.78
C ASP A 29 8.04 9.72 -10.85
N GLN A 30 8.09 9.47 -9.53
CA GLN A 30 8.55 10.46 -8.56
C GLN A 30 9.97 10.94 -8.90
N LEU A 31 10.91 10.00 -9.12
CA LEU A 31 12.29 10.32 -9.45
C LEU A 31 12.43 11.09 -10.78
N THR A 32 11.55 10.87 -11.77
CA THR A 32 11.58 11.64 -13.02
C THR A 32 11.18 13.10 -12.82
N LEU A 33 10.34 13.37 -11.83
CA LEU A 33 9.87 14.71 -11.48
C LEU A 33 10.85 15.47 -10.57
N GLU A 34 11.71 14.78 -9.84
CA GLU A 34 12.69 15.38 -8.95
C GLU A 34 13.91 15.91 -9.73
N ARG A 35 14.66 16.83 -9.13
CA ARG A 35 15.88 17.41 -9.71
C ARG A 35 17.09 16.54 -9.38
N PRO A 36 18.16 16.60 -10.20
CA PRO A 36 19.44 16.05 -9.79
C PRO A 36 19.91 16.69 -8.49
N VAL A 37 20.49 15.87 -7.63
CA VAL A 37 21.15 16.37 -6.42
C VAL A 37 22.39 17.16 -6.81
N ALA A 38 22.51 18.36 -6.28
CA ALA A 38 23.71 19.21 -6.48
C ALA A 38 24.89 18.63 -5.66
N VAL A 39 25.38 17.46 -6.07
CA VAL A 39 26.40 16.72 -5.32
C VAL A 39 27.73 17.46 -5.19
N GLY A 40 28.06 18.36 -6.13
CA GLY A 40 29.30 19.12 -6.11
C GLY A 40 29.39 20.18 -4.99
N VAL A 41 28.29 20.52 -4.32
CA VAL A 41 28.28 21.47 -3.18
C VAL A 41 28.02 20.77 -1.85
N VAL A 42 27.96 19.45 -1.82
CA VAL A 42 27.81 18.67 -0.58
C VAL A 42 29.13 18.67 0.17
N ALA A 43 29.14 19.26 1.37
CA ALA A 43 30.33 19.35 2.23
C ALA A 43 30.19 18.52 3.53
N VAL A 44 28.95 18.22 3.93
CA VAL A 44 28.63 17.46 5.14
C VAL A 44 28.59 15.97 4.83
N SER A 45 29.29 15.16 5.65
CA SER A 45 29.25 13.72 5.50
C SER A 45 27.91 13.12 5.97
N PRO A 46 27.51 11.94 5.46
CA PRO A 46 26.32 11.22 5.93
C PRO A 46 26.31 11.01 7.46
N ALA A 47 27.46 10.69 8.05
CA ALA A 47 27.59 10.48 9.49
C ALA A 47 27.36 11.78 10.29
N GLN A 48 27.88 12.91 9.81
CA GLN A 48 27.63 14.21 10.44
C GLN A 48 26.14 14.59 10.37
N ALA A 49 25.50 14.37 9.22
CA ALA A 49 24.06 14.63 9.06
C ALA A 49 23.21 13.79 10.02
N MET A 50 23.56 12.50 10.20
CA MET A 50 22.91 11.62 11.17
C MET A 50 23.14 12.08 12.61
N ALA A 51 24.35 12.51 12.97
CA ALA A 51 24.65 13.04 14.30
C ALA A 51 23.81 14.31 14.59
N VAL A 52 23.73 15.24 13.65
CA VAL A 52 22.89 16.44 13.76
C VAL A 52 21.41 16.09 13.93
N ALA A 53 20.92 15.06 13.26
CA ALA A 53 19.55 14.60 13.40
C ALA A 53 19.26 13.90 14.74
N GLY A 54 20.29 13.48 15.47
CA GLY A 54 20.18 12.71 16.70
C GLY A 54 20.10 11.19 16.47
N GLY A 55 20.65 10.71 15.36
CA GLY A 55 20.57 9.31 14.90
C GLY A 55 19.36 9.08 13.99
N GLY A 56 19.20 7.84 13.55
CA GLY A 56 18.08 7.42 12.69
C GLY A 56 18.35 6.09 12.00
N ASP A 57 17.27 5.52 11.40
CA ASP A 57 17.31 4.20 10.77
C ASP A 57 17.33 4.28 9.23
N THR A 58 17.03 5.45 8.68
CA THR A 58 17.08 5.71 7.23
C THR A 58 17.82 7.00 6.93
N LEU A 59 18.52 7.02 5.80
CA LEU A 59 19.25 8.18 5.33
C LEU A 59 19.16 8.27 3.81
N ARG A 60 18.77 9.45 3.32
CA ARG A 60 18.76 9.76 1.88
C ARG A 60 19.31 11.17 1.68
N LEU A 61 19.95 11.39 0.54
CA LEU A 61 20.37 12.71 0.08
C LEU A 61 19.54 13.06 -1.16
N VAL A 62 18.79 14.13 -1.09
CA VAL A 62 17.83 14.59 -2.10
C VAL A 62 18.03 16.08 -2.42
N GLN A 63 17.46 16.54 -3.53
CA GLN A 63 17.43 17.99 -3.85
C GLN A 63 16.16 18.61 -3.28
N ARG A 64 16.26 19.31 -2.15
CA ARG A 64 15.16 20.01 -1.50
C ARG A 64 15.08 21.47 -2.00
N GLY A 65 14.29 21.70 -3.05
CA GLY A 65 14.24 23.02 -3.68
C GLY A 65 15.59 23.42 -4.30
N ALA A 66 16.22 24.43 -3.78
CA ALA A 66 17.54 24.90 -4.22
C ALA A 66 18.71 24.26 -3.47
N VAL A 67 18.45 23.48 -2.41
CA VAL A 67 19.45 23.01 -1.46
C VAL A 67 19.52 21.48 -1.49
N PRO A 68 20.70 20.85 -1.64
CA PRO A 68 20.86 19.43 -1.35
C PRO A 68 20.68 19.20 0.14
N ALA A 69 19.87 18.22 0.51
CA ALA A 69 19.54 17.93 1.90
C ALA A 69 19.59 16.46 2.20
N TYR A 70 20.17 16.10 3.32
CA TYR A 70 19.99 14.77 3.91
C TYR A 70 18.61 14.70 4.57
N ILE A 71 17.87 13.64 4.27
CA ILE A 71 16.63 13.30 4.95
C ILE A 71 16.92 12.11 5.86
N VAL A 72 17.00 12.36 7.16
CA VAL A 72 17.24 11.33 8.18
C VAL A 72 15.89 10.90 8.74
N GLY A 73 15.56 9.61 8.60
CA GLY A 73 14.36 9.03 9.22
C GLY A 73 14.64 8.67 10.66
N THR A 74 13.88 9.27 11.58
CA THR A 74 13.96 9.03 13.02
C THR A 74 12.62 8.52 13.54
N ALA A 75 12.56 8.00 14.77
CA ALA A 75 11.32 7.59 15.43
C ALA A 75 10.29 8.74 15.54
N LYS A 76 10.73 10.00 15.49
CA LYS A 76 9.89 11.20 15.55
C LYS A 76 9.52 11.76 14.17
N GLY A 77 9.91 11.06 13.09
CA GLY A 77 9.70 11.47 11.71
C GLY A 77 10.98 11.91 11.01
N ALA A 78 10.86 12.38 9.78
CA ALA A 78 11.98 12.81 8.96
C ALA A 78 12.59 14.12 9.45
N VAL A 79 13.92 14.17 9.54
CA VAL A 79 14.71 15.37 9.91
C VAL A 79 15.56 15.75 8.70
N PRO A 80 15.24 16.86 8.01
CA PRO A 80 16.06 17.38 6.92
C PRO A 80 17.28 18.15 7.47
N VAL A 81 18.47 17.88 6.91
CA VAL A 81 19.74 18.54 7.25
C VAL A 81 20.38 19.09 5.96
N ASP A 82 20.74 20.35 5.94
CA ASP A 82 21.44 20.97 4.79
C ASP A 82 22.79 20.25 4.57
N ALA A 83 22.95 19.68 3.39
CA ALA A 83 24.16 18.92 3.06
C ALA A 83 25.40 19.79 2.82
N ARG A 84 25.27 21.12 2.79
CA ARG A 84 26.38 22.09 2.65
C ARG A 84 26.87 22.56 4.01
N SER A 85 25.95 22.87 4.94
CA SER A 85 26.25 23.52 6.21
C SER A 85 26.11 22.62 7.44
N GLY A 86 25.38 21.50 7.33
CA GLY A 86 25.07 20.62 8.46
C GLY A 86 23.98 21.15 9.39
N VAL A 87 23.28 22.20 9.02
CA VAL A 87 22.22 22.79 9.86
C VAL A 87 20.89 22.05 9.59
N ARG A 88 20.10 21.80 10.63
CA ARG A 88 18.73 21.30 10.47
C ARG A 88 17.90 22.31 9.70
N LEU A 89 17.22 21.86 8.67
CA LEU A 89 16.34 22.70 7.86
C LEU A 89 14.94 22.75 8.48
N PRO A 90 14.31 23.93 8.56
CA PRO A 90 12.92 24.07 8.98
C PRO A 90 11.99 23.45 7.91
N PRO A 91 10.71 23.22 8.21
CA PRO A 91 9.70 22.93 7.18
C PRO A 91 9.75 23.98 6.07
N ILE A 92 9.46 23.60 4.82
CA ILE A 92 9.34 24.56 3.73
C ILE A 92 8.11 25.42 3.94
N ASP A 93 8.19 26.66 3.49
CA ASP A 93 7.07 27.59 3.47
C ASP A 93 6.28 27.52 2.15
N GLN A 94 5.18 28.26 2.08
CA GLN A 94 4.32 28.33 0.90
C GLN A 94 5.06 28.83 -0.35
N ALA A 95 5.96 29.78 -0.19
CA ALA A 95 6.72 30.36 -1.30
C ALA A 95 7.67 29.32 -1.89
N THR A 96 8.37 28.58 -1.04
CA THR A 96 9.21 27.45 -1.46
C THR A 96 8.40 26.34 -2.12
N ALA A 97 7.23 26.01 -1.57
CA ALA A 97 6.34 25.00 -2.16
C ALA A 97 5.85 25.45 -3.56
N ALA A 98 5.45 26.71 -3.73
CA ALA A 98 5.07 27.26 -5.01
C ALA A 98 6.25 27.27 -6.01
N ALA A 99 7.46 27.61 -5.57
CA ALA A 99 8.66 27.56 -6.41
C ALA A 99 9.02 26.13 -6.86
N ILE A 100 8.81 25.13 -6.02
CA ILE A 100 8.95 23.71 -6.40
C ILE A 100 7.88 23.34 -7.44
N ALA A 101 6.63 23.72 -7.22
CA ALA A 101 5.52 23.46 -8.14
C ALA A 101 5.72 24.11 -9.52
N ALA A 102 6.18 25.35 -9.55
CA ALA A 102 6.46 26.06 -10.81
C ALA A 102 7.46 25.30 -11.70
N ARG A 103 8.44 24.63 -11.09
CA ARG A 103 9.43 23.80 -11.79
C ARG A 103 8.85 22.47 -12.31
N LEU A 104 7.76 22.02 -11.70
CA LEU A 104 7.02 20.82 -12.14
C LEU A 104 5.98 21.13 -13.24
N GLY A 105 6.05 22.32 -13.83
CA GLY A 105 5.14 22.78 -14.88
C GLY A 105 3.90 23.52 -14.37
N ALA A 106 3.87 23.86 -13.07
CA ALA A 106 2.76 24.53 -12.42
C ALA A 106 3.09 25.99 -12.07
N ALA A 107 3.51 26.77 -13.07
CA ALA A 107 3.94 28.17 -12.86
C ALA A 107 2.87 29.08 -12.21
N SER A 108 1.59 28.73 -12.32
CA SER A 108 0.47 29.43 -11.69
C SER A 108 -0.05 28.75 -10.41
N ALA A 109 0.61 27.69 -9.93
CA ALA A 109 0.15 26.99 -8.75
C ALA A 109 0.31 27.84 -7.49
N VAL A 110 -0.80 28.07 -6.81
CA VAL A 110 -0.82 28.71 -5.50
C VAL A 110 -0.85 27.62 -4.44
N ALA A 111 0.14 27.63 -3.54
CA ALA A 111 0.12 26.76 -2.38
C ALA A 111 -0.84 27.33 -1.34
N GLY A 112 -1.83 26.56 -0.91
CA GLY A 112 -2.63 26.87 0.28
C GLY A 112 -1.84 26.66 1.57
N PRO A 113 -2.44 26.82 2.76
CA PRO A 113 -1.79 26.49 4.03
C PRO A 113 -1.45 25.00 4.09
N ALA A 114 -0.42 24.65 4.87
CA ALA A 114 -0.06 23.26 5.11
C ALA A 114 -1.13 22.55 5.96
N PHE A 115 -1.39 21.28 5.67
CA PHE A 115 -2.39 20.47 6.37
C PHE A 115 -1.91 19.01 6.52
N ASP A 116 -2.44 18.30 7.50
CA ASP A 116 -2.03 16.91 7.77
C ASP A 116 -2.82 15.90 6.94
N TYR A 117 -4.12 16.11 6.72
CA TYR A 117 -4.99 15.14 6.08
C TYR A 117 -5.82 15.74 4.95
N ASP A 118 -5.83 15.05 3.83
CA ASP A 118 -6.72 15.24 2.70
C ASP A 118 -7.11 13.84 2.18
N GLN A 119 -8.19 13.76 1.41
CA GLN A 119 -8.77 12.53 0.90
C GLN A 119 -7.76 11.61 0.19
N TRP A 120 -6.72 12.17 -0.44
CA TRP A 120 -5.77 11.43 -1.26
C TRP A 120 -4.44 11.12 -0.56
N ILE A 121 -4.29 11.59 0.68
CA ILE A 121 -3.13 11.35 1.54
C ILE A 121 -3.53 10.86 2.94
N VAL A 122 -4.71 10.22 3.09
CA VAL A 122 -5.22 9.71 4.38
C VAL A 122 -4.48 8.48 4.90
N HIS A 123 -3.71 7.78 4.04
CA HIS A 123 -3.04 6.53 4.42
C HIS A 123 -1.83 6.80 5.32
N ASN A 124 -1.60 5.91 6.30
CA ASN A 124 -0.49 6.01 7.27
C ASN A 124 0.90 6.03 6.63
N ARG A 125 1.06 5.51 5.41
CA ARG A 125 2.35 5.61 4.68
C ARG A 125 2.85 7.05 4.52
N PHE A 126 1.95 8.02 4.60
CA PHE A 126 2.27 9.44 4.48
C PHE A 126 2.64 10.10 5.82
N ASP A 127 2.44 9.43 6.96
CA ASP A 127 2.66 10.01 8.29
C ASP A 127 4.09 10.57 8.48
N PRO A 128 5.17 9.90 8.02
CA PRO A 128 6.52 10.45 8.15
C PRO A 128 6.76 11.76 7.38
N LEU A 129 5.93 12.05 6.37
CA LEU A 129 6.07 13.19 5.45
C LEU A 129 5.17 14.37 5.81
N ARG A 130 4.22 14.21 6.76
CA ARG A 130 3.27 15.27 7.16
C ARG A 130 3.98 16.45 7.82
N PRO A 131 3.42 17.68 7.69
CA PRO A 131 2.22 18.09 6.93
C PRO A 131 2.51 18.28 5.42
N PHE A 132 1.46 18.59 4.63
CA PHE A 132 1.54 18.72 3.17
C PHE A 132 1.00 20.04 2.67
N PHE A 133 1.58 20.51 1.56
CA PHE A 133 0.97 21.51 0.68
C PHE A 133 0.25 20.81 -0.47
N ARG A 134 -0.97 21.23 -0.79
CA ARG A 134 -1.65 20.88 -2.04
C ARG A 134 -1.45 21.99 -3.06
N LEU A 135 -1.06 21.58 -4.25
CA LEU A 135 -0.75 22.45 -5.37
C LEU A 135 -1.67 22.04 -6.53
N ASP A 136 -2.58 22.91 -6.89
CA ASP A 136 -3.47 22.72 -8.04
C ASP A 136 -2.78 23.27 -9.29
N LEU A 137 -2.55 22.42 -10.30
CA LEU A 137 -1.82 22.80 -11.51
C LEU A 137 -2.66 23.61 -12.50
N HIS A 138 -3.99 23.62 -12.32
CA HIS A 138 -4.96 24.25 -13.22
C HIS A 138 -4.87 23.79 -14.69
N ASP A 139 -4.27 22.58 -14.91
CA ASP A 139 -4.22 21.93 -16.22
C ASP A 139 -5.55 21.28 -16.60
N ALA A 140 -5.71 20.88 -17.88
CA ALA A 140 -6.92 20.24 -18.36
C ALA A 140 -7.26 18.93 -17.62
N ALA A 141 -6.24 18.24 -17.11
CA ALA A 141 -6.39 17.00 -16.33
C ALA A 141 -6.86 17.27 -14.89
N GLY A 142 -6.81 18.53 -14.43
CA GLY A 142 -7.08 18.93 -13.06
C GLY A 142 -6.13 18.24 -12.08
N THR A 143 -4.83 18.29 -12.41
CA THR A 143 -3.79 17.65 -11.61
C THR A 143 -3.62 18.36 -10.27
N GLN A 144 -3.51 17.55 -9.21
CA GLN A 144 -3.13 17.99 -7.87
C GLN A 144 -1.86 17.27 -7.44
N LEU A 145 -0.92 18.03 -6.91
CA LEU A 145 0.32 17.54 -6.31
C LEU A 145 0.26 17.73 -4.79
N TYR A 146 0.81 16.77 -4.06
CA TYR A 146 0.95 16.83 -2.60
C TYR A 146 2.42 16.82 -2.25
N LEU A 147 2.92 17.94 -1.76
CA LEU A 147 4.31 18.18 -1.43
C LEU A 147 4.47 18.18 0.09
N SER A 148 5.40 17.38 0.61
CA SER A 148 5.70 17.39 2.04
C SER A 148 6.27 18.73 2.47
N ALA A 149 5.63 19.38 3.43
CA ALA A 149 6.20 20.58 4.04
C ALA A 149 7.46 20.27 4.85
N ARG A 150 7.57 19.05 5.36
CA ARG A 150 8.73 18.61 6.15
C ARG A 150 9.96 18.39 5.28
N THR A 151 9.83 17.60 4.20
CA THR A 151 10.97 17.17 3.39
C THR A 151 11.10 17.92 2.05
N GLY A 152 10.04 18.57 1.57
CA GLY A 152 9.99 19.18 0.25
C GLY A 152 9.83 18.20 -0.91
N GLU A 153 9.57 16.91 -0.61
CA GLU A 153 9.41 15.85 -1.60
C GLU A 153 7.96 15.74 -2.08
N LEU A 154 7.80 15.37 -3.34
CA LEU A 154 6.50 15.06 -3.91
C LEU A 154 6.02 13.69 -3.41
N ALA A 155 4.94 13.67 -2.63
CA ALA A 155 4.42 12.46 -2.02
C ALA A 155 3.30 11.81 -2.83
N GLN A 156 2.48 12.60 -3.54
CA GLN A 156 1.33 12.11 -4.29
C GLN A 156 0.99 13.04 -5.47
N ARG A 157 0.48 12.44 -6.53
CA ARG A 157 -0.08 13.11 -7.70
C ARG A 157 -1.43 12.48 -8.02
N THR A 158 -2.45 13.31 -8.29
CA THR A 158 -3.78 12.85 -8.69
C THR A 158 -4.31 13.68 -9.84
N THR A 159 -5.14 13.10 -10.70
CA THR A 159 -5.93 13.82 -11.70
C THR A 159 -7.41 13.88 -11.30
N ARG A 160 -8.18 14.78 -11.89
CA ARG A 160 -9.65 14.86 -11.66
C ARG A 160 -10.33 13.53 -11.94
N ARG A 161 -9.90 12.83 -13.01
CA ARG A 161 -10.44 11.53 -13.40
C ARG A 161 -10.13 10.45 -12.37
N ASP A 162 -8.90 10.41 -11.85
CA ASP A 162 -8.51 9.43 -10.83
C ASP A 162 -9.28 9.67 -9.54
N ARG A 163 -9.41 10.92 -9.12
CA ARG A 163 -10.21 11.29 -7.93
C ARG A 163 -11.68 10.88 -8.09
N GLY A 164 -12.29 11.18 -9.25
CA GLY A 164 -13.69 10.82 -9.53
C GLY A 164 -13.94 9.30 -9.45
N TRP A 165 -13.14 8.50 -10.14
CA TRP A 165 -13.28 7.04 -10.08
C TRP A 165 -12.99 6.48 -8.69
N ASN A 166 -12.03 7.05 -7.98
CA ASN A 166 -11.68 6.56 -6.65
C ASN A 166 -12.67 6.97 -5.56
N TRP A 167 -13.48 8.00 -5.76
CA TRP A 167 -14.63 8.25 -4.91
C TRP A 167 -15.60 7.07 -4.93
N VAL A 168 -15.91 6.53 -6.12
CA VAL A 168 -16.78 5.35 -6.27
C VAL A 168 -16.05 4.05 -5.91
N GLY A 169 -14.75 3.97 -6.20
CA GLY A 169 -13.91 2.80 -5.91
C GLY A 169 -13.41 2.78 -4.47
N ALA A 170 -12.16 3.17 -4.29
CA ALA A 170 -11.42 3.01 -3.04
C ALA A 170 -12.06 3.68 -1.83
N VAL A 171 -12.61 4.89 -1.99
CA VAL A 171 -13.17 5.64 -0.85
C VAL A 171 -14.40 4.92 -0.27
N LEU A 172 -15.30 4.45 -1.12
CA LEU A 172 -16.47 3.67 -0.66
C LEU A 172 -16.07 2.27 -0.20
N HIS A 173 -15.18 1.59 -0.93
CA HIS A 173 -14.82 0.20 -0.64
C HIS A 173 -14.12 0.05 0.71
N TRP A 174 -13.17 0.95 1.00
CA TRP A 174 -12.37 0.94 2.22
C TRP A 174 -12.89 1.88 3.31
N ALA A 175 -14.01 2.56 3.07
CA ALA A 175 -14.52 3.62 3.95
C ALA A 175 -13.44 4.69 4.24
N TYR A 176 -12.68 5.09 3.23
CA TYR A 176 -11.55 6.03 3.33
C TYR A 176 -12.03 7.49 3.35
N PHE A 177 -13.14 7.76 4.04
CA PHE A 177 -13.57 9.14 4.29
C PHE A 177 -12.60 9.83 5.22
N THR A 178 -12.08 10.99 4.83
CA THR A 178 -11.07 11.72 5.60
C THR A 178 -11.39 11.87 7.10
N PRO A 179 -12.63 12.25 7.52
CA PRO A 179 -12.93 12.38 8.94
C PRO A 179 -12.81 11.07 9.74
N ILE A 180 -13.06 9.94 9.10
CA ILE A 180 -12.93 8.61 9.74
C ILE A 180 -11.49 8.13 9.65
N ARG A 181 -10.87 8.26 8.47
CA ARG A 181 -9.57 7.64 8.16
C ARG A 181 -8.39 8.42 8.74
N SER A 182 -8.54 9.71 9.07
CA SER A 182 -7.53 10.47 9.80
C SER A 182 -7.21 9.88 11.18
N SER A 183 -8.17 9.17 11.78
CA SER A 183 -7.94 8.32 12.95
C SER A 183 -7.93 6.85 12.54
N PHE A 184 -6.73 6.23 12.55
CA PHE A 184 -6.61 4.80 12.22
C PHE A 184 -7.52 3.93 13.11
N THR A 185 -7.54 4.20 14.41
CA THR A 185 -8.34 3.43 15.37
C THR A 185 -9.85 3.54 15.10
N LEU A 186 -10.33 4.75 14.78
CA LEU A 186 -11.75 4.95 14.45
C LEU A 186 -12.12 4.20 13.17
N TRP A 187 -11.29 4.33 12.13
CA TRP A 187 -11.49 3.65 10.86
C TRP A 187 -11.47 2.14 11.01
N ASP A 188 -10.47 1.59 11.68
CA ASP A 188 -10.28 0.15 11.90
C ASP A 188 -11.50 -0.45 12.62
N ARG A 189 -11.93 0.14 13.73
CA ARG A 189 -13.12 -0.31 14.48
C ARG A 189 -14.40 -0.22 13.65
N THR A 190 -14.57 0.87 12.90
CA THR A 190 -15.77 1.09 12.08
C THR A 190 -15.88 0.04 10.97
N VAL A 191 -14.81 -0.18 10.22
CA VAL A 191 -14.82 -1.14 9.11
C VAL A 191 -14.92 -2.56 9.64
N TRP A 192 -14.19 -2.88 10.70
CA TRP A 192 -14.24 -4.20 11.33
C TRP A 192 -15.67 -4.55 11.80
N PHE A 193 -16.32 -3.64 12.53
CA PHE A 193 -17.67 -3.85 13.05
C PHE A 193 -18.69 -3.96 11.89
N LEU A 194 -18.61 -3.07 10.92
CA LEU A 194 -19.49 -3.11 9.74
C LEU A 194 -19.35 -4.43 8.96
N SER A 195 -18.12 -4.88 8.77
CA SER A 195 -17.82 -6.16 8.10
C SER A 195 -18.30 -7.37 8.90
N LEU A 196 -18.18 -7.33 10.24
CA LEU A 196 -18.70 -8.39 11.12
C LEU A 196 -20.22 -8.50 11.01
N VAL A 197 -20.95 -7.39 11.09
CA VAL A 197 -22.40 -7.38 10.92
C VAL A 197 -22.79 -7.92 9.54
N ALA A 198 -22.07 -7.51 8.50
CA ALA A 198 -22.30 -8.02 7.15
C ALA A 198 -22.05 -9.53 7.04
N LEU A 199 -21.00 -10.04 7.67
CA LEU A 199 -20.70 -11.49 7.73
C LEU A 199 -21.83 -12.26 8.43
N LEU A 200 -22.29 -11.82 9.60
CA LEU A 200 -23.36 -12.45 10.31
C LEU A 200 -24.66 -12.51 9.48
N VAL A 201 -24.99 -11.42 8.80
CA VAL A 201 -26.16 -11.37 7.90
C VAL A 201 -25.99 -12.30 6.70
N ALA A 202 -24.78 -12.38 6.11
CA ALA A 202 -24.50 -13.28 4.99
C ALA A 202 -24.62 -14.75 5.40
N VAL A 203 -24.09 -15.12 6.58
CA VAL A 203 -24.21 -16.49 7.14
C VAL A 203 -25.67 -16.83 7.41
N ALA A 204 -26.40 -16.00 8.13
CA ALA A 204 -27.81 -16.22 8.43
C ALA A 204 -28.67 -16.30 7.14
N GLY A 205 -28.40 -15.42 6.17
CA GLY A 205 -29.06 -15.44 4.87
C GLY A 205 -28.80 -16.71 4.07
N THR A 206 -27.57 -17.21 4.09
CA THR A 206 -27.19 -18.46 3.42
C THR A 206 -27.88 -19.67 4.08
N ILE A 207 -27.86 -19.78 5.41
CA ILE A 207 -28.54 -20.84 6.16
C ILE A 207 -30.04 -20.83 5.83
N LEU A 208 -30.68 -19.66 5.89
CA LEU A 208 -32.10 -19.55 5.55
C LEU A 208 -32.35 -19.91 4.08
N GLY A 209 -31.49 -19.51 3.15
CA GLY A 209 -31.56 -19.87 1.75
C GLY A 209 -31.55 -21.39 1.53
N VAL A 210 -30.62 -22.09 2.16
CA VAL A 210 -30.51 -23.56 2.11
C VAL A 210 -31.78 -24.22 2.69
N ILE A 211 -32.23 -23.82 3.88
CA ILE A 211 -33.44 -24.34 4.51
C ILE A 211 -34.66 -24.18 3.58
N ARG A 212 -34.81 -23.02 2.93
CA ARG A 212 -35.93 -22.76 2.02
C ARG A 212 -35.81 -23.55 0.72
N THR A 213 -34.61 -23.83 0.24
CA THR A 213 -34.40 -24.72 -0.91
C THR A 213 -34.79 -26.17 -0.57
N LEU A 214 -34.34 -26.68 0.57
CA LEU A 214 -34.70 -28.03 1.05
C LEU A 214 -36.22 -28.16 1.24
N ALA A 215 -36.87 -27.13 1.80
CA ALA A 215 -38.33 -27.12 1.94
C ALA A 215 -39.05 -27.12 0.57
N ALA A 216 -38.52 -26.43 -0.44
CA ALA A 216 -39.08 -26.47 -1.79
C ALA A 216 -38.92 -27.83 -2.45
N GLN A 217 -37.77 -28.50 -2.28
CA GLN A 217 -37.51 -29.84 -2.76
C GLN A 217 -38.47 -30.87 -2.12
N ARG A 218 -38.62 -30.82 -0.80
CA ARG A 218 -39.56 -31.70 -0.07
C ARG A 218 -41.00 -31.56 -0.57
N GLN A 219 -41.40 -30.37 -0.99
CA GLN A 219 -42.72 -30.09 -1.57
C GLN A 219 -42.79 -30.36 -3.09
N ARG A 220 -41.76 -31.02 -3.68
CA ARG A 220 -41.64 -31.31 -5.10
C ARG A 220 -41.95 -30.14 -6.01
N ARG A 221 -41.53 -28.90 -5.61
CA ARG A 221 -41.71 -27.70 -6.43
C ARG A 221 -40.75 -27.72 -7.62
N PRO A 222 -41.19 -27.39 -8.84
CA PRO A 222 -40.33 -27.42 -10.03
C PRO A 222 -39.19 -26.41 -9.99
N ALA A 223 -39.35 -25.32 -9.23
CA ALA A 223 -38.31 -24.34 -9.01
C ALA A 223 -37.62 -24.58 -7.68
N LEU A 224 -36.27 -24.45 -7.62
CA LEU A 224 -35.46 -24.57 -6.40
C LEU A 224 -35.73 -23.45 -5.38
N THR A 225 -36.97 -22.89 -5.36
CA THR A 225 -37.34 -21.81 -4.48
C THR A 225 -38.75 -21.96 -3.92
N PHE A 226 -38.88 -21.64 -2.65
CA PHE A 226 -40.15 -21.62 -1.94
C PHE A 226 -40.99 -20.37 -2.29
N TYR A 227 -40.35 -19.29 -2.78
CA TYR A 227 -40.97 -17.98 -2.93
C TYR A 227 -41.74 -17.84 -4.25
N ARG A 228 -42.96 -17.27 -4.17
CA ARG A 228 -43.79 -16.98 -5.33
C ARG A 228 -43.59 -15.54 -5.85
N LEU A 229 -43.30 -14.58 -4.97
CA LEU A 229 -43.07 -13.18 -5.31
C LEU A 229 -41.80 -13.03 -6.15
N ARG A 230 -41.88 -12.34 -7.29
CA ARG A 230 -40.81 -12.22 -8.29
C ARG A 230 -39.47 -11.81 -7.66
N TRP A 231 -39.43 -10.72 -6.88
CA TRP A 231 -38.18 -10.22 -6.27
C TRP A 231 -37.64 -11.16 -5.21
N MET A 232 -38.47 -11.75 -4.38
CA MET A 232 -38.03 -12.74 -3.39
C MET A 232 -37.51 -14.02 -4.05
N ARG A 233 -38.10 -14.43 -5.18
CA ARG A 233 -37.61 -15.57 -5.96
C ARG A 233 -36.21 -15.29 -6.51
N TRP A 234 -36.03 -14.15 -7.16
CA TRP A 234 -34.72 -13.77 -7.67
C TRP A 234 -33.68 -13.57 -6.57
N HIS A 235 -34.04 -12.94 -5.47
CA HIS A 235 -33.14 -12.78 -4.33
C HIS A 235 -32.69 -14.11 -3.78
N HIS A 236 -33.57 -15.09 -3.64
CA HIS A 236 -33.27 -16.43 -3.17
C HIS A 236 -32.35 -17.19 -4.14
N LEU A 237 -32.68 -17.22 -5.43
CA LEU A 237 -31.92 -17.97 -6.44
C LEU A 237 -30.52 -17.37 -6.67
N LEU A 238 -30.45 -16.04 -6.85
CA LEU A 238 -29.17 -15.35 -6.99
C LEU A 238 -28.34 -15.45 -5.71
N GLY A 239 -28.98 -15.34 -4.54
CA GLY A 239 -28.30 -15.47 -3.25
C GLY A 239 -27.75 -16.86 -3.03
N LEU A 240 -28.47 -17.90 -3.41
CA LEU A 240 -28.00 -19.30 -3.31
C LEU A 240 -26.78 -19.53 -4.22
N PHE A 241 -26.85 -19.05 -5.46
CA PHE A 241 -25.74 -19.12 -6.41
C PHE A 241 -24.53 -18.30 -5.93
N ALA A 242 -24.77 -17.08 -5.45
CA ALA A 242 -23.72 -16.16 -5.02
C ALA A 242 -23.15 -16.50 -3.64
N SER A 243 -23.81 -17.33 -2.81
CA SER A 243 -23.45 -17.54 -1.39
C SER A 243 -21.99 -17.90 -1.17
N GLY A 244 -21.42 -18.78 -1.99
CA GLY A 244 -20.04 -19.22 -1.84
C GLY A 244 -19.04 -18.07 -1.93
N PHE A 245 -19.09 -17.28 -2.98
CA PHE A 245 -18.15 -16.18 -3.14
C PHE A 245 -18.50 -14.96 -2.27
N VAL A 246 -19.79 -14.71 -1.97
CA VAL A 246 -20.19 -13.65 -1.02
C VAL A 246 -19.63 -13.94 0.36
N LEU A 247 -19.80 -15.17 0.88
CA LEU A 247 -19.24 -15.55 2.17
C LEU A 247 -17.71 -15.50 2.17
N THR A 248 -17.07 -16.01 1.12
CA THR A 248 -15.61 -15.98 0.98
C THR A 248 -15.09 -14.53 1.00
N TRP A 249 -15.69 -13.64 0.23
CA TRP A 249 -15.24 -12.24 0.17
C TRP A 249 -15.51 -11.47 1.46
N ILE A 250 -16.69 -11.62 2.06
CA ILE A 250 -16.98 -10.92 3.32
C ILE A 250 -16.10 -11.45 4.46
N LEU A 251 -15.91 -12.77 4.56
CA LEU A 251 -15.04 -13.38 5.56
C LEU A 251 -13.58 -12.97 5.36
N SER A 252 -13.06 -13.10 4.13
CA SER A 252 -11.68 -12.71 3.84
C SER A 252 -11.44 -11.21 3.99
N GLY A 253 -12.42 -10.36 3.62
CA GLY A 253 -12.37 -8.93 3.84
C GLY A 253 -12.36 -8.56 5.32
N TRP A 254 -13.20 -9.19 6.13
CA TRP A 254 -13.22 -8.99 7.59
C TRP A 254 -11.91 -9.43 8.25
N LEU A 255 -11.38 -10.61 7.90
CA LEU A 255 -10.10 -11.11 8.41
C LEU A 255 -8.92 -10.26 7.92
N SER A 256 -8.98 -9.68 6.72
CA SER A 256 -7.91 -8.85 6.16
C SER A 256 -7.70 -7.53 6.91
N MET A 257 -8.70 -7.07 7.66
CA MET A 257 -8.56 -5.92 8.55
C MET A 257 -7.53 -6.19 9.65
N ASP A 258 -7.28 -7.46 9.97
CA ASP A 258 -6.33 -7.88 11.01
C ASP A 258 -6.53 -7.12 12.33
N HIS A 259 -7.79 -6.87 12.67
CA HIS A 259 -8.16 -6.23 13.93
C HIS A 259 -7.68 -7.10 15.12
N GLY A 260 -6.99 -6.48 16.07
CA GLY A 260 -6.33 -7.21 17.14
C GLY A 260 -4.98 -7.83 16.75
N ARG A 261 -4.51 -7.63 15.51
CA ARG A 261 -3.19 -8.07 15.01
C ARG A 261 -2.96 -9.56 15.16
N LEU A 262 -3.88 -10.34 14.63
CA LEU A 262 -3.85 -11.82 14.63
C LEU A 262 -2.73 -12.38 13.75
N PHE A 263 -2.31 -11.61 12.74
CA PHE A 263 -1.31 -12.03 11.77
C PHE A 263 -0.02 -11.23 11.89
N SER A 264 1.09 -11.89 11.52
CA SER A 264 2.38 -11.23 11.34
C SER A 264 2.30 -10.20 10.22
N ARG A 265 2.93 -9.04 10.43
CA ARG A 265 3.03 -7.98 9.42
C ARG A 265 4.14 -8.19 8.42
N GLY A 266 4.92 -9.24 8.57
CA GLY A 266 6.06 -9.50 7.72
C GLY A 266 7.27 -8.57 7.97
N HIS A 267 7.27 -7.82 9.07
CA HIS A 267 8.43 -7.03 9.48
C HIS A 267 9.40 -7.89 10.28
N ALA A 268 10.68 -7.72 10.01
CA ALA A 268 11.69 -8.32 10.86
C ALA A 268 11.69 -7.62 12.22
N PRO A 269 11.88 -8.34 13.34
CA PRO A 269 12.06 -7.72 14.65
C PRO A 269 13.31 -6.81 14.67
N ASP A 270 13.30 -5.72 15.43
CA ASP A 270 14.40 -4.75 15.51
C ASP A 270 15.75 -5.42 15.83
N ALA A 271 15.74 -6.37 16.77
CA ALA A 271 16.94 -7.16 17.08
C ALA A 271 17.45 -8.00 15.90
N ALA A 272 16.58 -8.47 15.02
CA ALA A 272 16.97 -9.17 13.80
C ALA A 272 17.50 -8.19 12.75
N LEU A 273 16.87 -7.02 12.60
CA LEU A 273 17.36 -5.95 11.73
C LEU A 273 18.76 -5.48 12.14
N ALA A 274 19.01 -5.27 13.44
CA ALA A 274 20.32 -4.90 13.95
C ALA A 274 21.38 -5.97 13.64
N ARG A 275 21.07 -7.26 13.84
CA ARG A 275 21.97 -8.37 13.47
C ARG A 275 22.14 -8.49 11.94
N TYR A 276 21.08 -8.25 11.16
CA TYR A 276 21.13 -8.25 9.70
C TYR A 276 22.10 -7.19 9.17
N ALA A 277 21.98 -5.97 9.68
CA ALA A 277 22.88 -4.87 9.33
C ALA A 277 24.32 -5.12 9.82
N ARG A 278 24.51 -5.84 10.95
CA ARG A 278 25.77 -6.10 11.68
C ARG A 278 26.46 -4.86 12.25
N GLN A 279 26.00 -3.69 11.89
CA GLN A 279 26.40 -2.39 12.45
C GLN A 279 25.26 -1.39 12.26
N SER A 280 25.19 -0.38 13.12
CA SER A 280 24.19 0.67 12.96
C SER A 280 24.41 1.49 11.69
N LEU A 281 23.37 2.07 11.12
CA LEU A 281 23.52 2.92 9.94
C LEU A 281 24.49 4.10 10.18
N PRO A 282 24.45 4.83 11.32
CA PRO A 282 25.46 5.85 11.62
C PRO A 282 26.90 5.34 11.55
N ALA A 283 27.16 4.15 12.09
CA ALA A 283 28.49 3.55 12.04
C ALA A 283 28.88 3.12 10.62
N ALA A 284 27.94 2.52 9.88
CA ALA A 284 28.16 2.07 8.51
C ALA A 284 28.53 3.19 7.53
N VAL A 285 27.92 4.37 7.71
CA VAL A 285 28.15 5.53 6.82
C VAL A 285 29.34 6.40 7.23
N MET A 286 29.98 6.10 8.36
CA MET A 286 31.12 6.89 8.88
C MET A 286 32.29 7.04 7.88
N PRO A 287 32.66 6.00 7.09
CA PRO A 287 33.73 6.12 6.12
C PRO A 287 33.37 6.92 4.87
N ILE A 288 32.07 7.21 4.64
CA ILE A 288 31.63 7.84 3.40
C ILE A 288 31.99 9.32 3.40
N ARG A 289 32.73 9.74 2.40
CA ARG A 289 33.15 11.12 2.21
C ARG A 289 32.34 11.83 1.11
N PRO A 290 31.93 13.09 1.32
CA PRO A 290 31.11 13.84 0.35
C PRO A 290 31.75 13.95 -1.05
N GLU A 291 33.06 14.00 -1.13
CA GLU A 291 33.82 14.14 -2.38
C GLU A 291 33.56 12.96 -3.33
N THR A 292 33.22 11.80 -2.79
CA THR A 292 32.88 10.62 -3.58
C THR A 292 31.57 10.75 -4.33
N PHE A 293 30.70 11.71 -3.97
CA PHE A 293 29.39 11.88 -4.58
C PHE A 293 29.43 12.55 -5.97
N THR A 294 30.52 13.23 -6.31
CA THR A 294 30.68 13.89 -7.62
C THR A 294 30.47 12.92 -8.79
N ARG A 295 30.80 11.62 -8.60
CA ARG A 295 30.54 10.57 -9.60
C ARG A 295 29.06 10.31 -9.90
N TYR A 296 28.16 10.80 -9.06
CA TYR A 296 26.70 10.61 -9.18
C TYR A 296 25.96 11.87 -9.64
N GLY A 297 26.60 12.74 -10.41
CA GLY A 297 26.10 14.08 -10.77
C GLY A 297 24.72 14.15 -11.43
N THR A 298 24.22 13.03 -11.99
CA THR A 298 22.87 12.96 -12.56
C THR A 298 21.84 12.31 -11.61
N ALA A 299 22.28 11.84 -10.45
CA ALA A 299 21.39 11.16 -9.50
C ALA A 299 20.32 12.11 -8.94
N ARG A 300 19.11 11.60 -8.86
CA ARG A 300 17.96 12.29 -8.25
C ARG A 300 17.91 12.07 -6.75
N GLU A 301 18.48 10.97 -6.30
CA GLU A 301 18.60 10.61 -4.89
C GLU A 301 19.81 9.70 -4.68
N LEU A 302 20.47 9.86 -3.55
CA LEU A 302 21.36 8.85 -2.99
C LEU A 302 20.72 8.29 -1.72
N SER A 303 20.54 6.97 -1.64
CA SER A 303 20.10 6.28 -0.42
C SER A 303 21.26 5.48 0.18
N PHE A 304 21.25 5.35 1.51
CA PHE A 304 22.30 4.71 2.27
C PHE A 304 21.69 3.58 3.10
N THR A 305 22.25 2.38 2.98
CA THR A 305 21.76 1.21 3.72
C THR A 305 22.92 0.47 4.37
N ALA A 306 22.68 -0.11 5.55
CA ALA A 306 23.63 -0.98 6.24
C ALA A 306 23.18 -2.43 6.08
N VAL A 307 24.01 -3.27 5.43
CA VAL A 307 23.67 -4.66 5.12
C VAL A 307 24.89 -5.54 5.28
N GLY A 308 24.78 -6.60 6.09
CA GLY A 308 25.82 -7.63 6.23
C GLY A 308 27.19 -7.11 6.65
N GLY A 309 27.23 -5.97 7.37
CA GLY A 309 28.46 -5.32 7.83
C GLY A 309 29.06 -4.31 6.86
N SER A 310 28.31 -3.89 5.83
CA SER A 310 28.78 -2.90 4.84
C SER A 310 27.73 -1.83 4.63
N ALA A 311 28.16 -0.59 4.35
CA ALA A 311 27.27 0.43 3.81
C ALA A 311 27.15 0.27 2.29
N ILE A 312 25.94 0.39 1.78
CA ILE A 312 25.63 0.46 0.36
C ILE A 312 25.14 1.87 0.06
N VAL A 313 25.80 2.53 -0.87
CA VAL A 313 25.35 3.79 -1.47
C VAL A 313 24.63 3.45 -2.77
N THR A 314 23.36 3.81 -2.85
CA THR A 314 22.51 3.57 -4.02
C THR A 314 22.13 4.91 -4.64
N ALA A 315 22.64 5.21 -5.83
CA ALA A 315 22.33 6.42 -6.58
C ALA A 315 21.23 6.12 -7.61
N TRP A 316 20.08 6.76 -7.42
CA TRP A 316 18.91 6.63 -8.29
C TRP A 316 18.97 7.66 -9.42
N GLN A 317 19.06 7.17 -10.64
CA GLN A 317 19.17 7.97 -11.86
C GLN A 317 17.79 8.21 -12.51
N PRO A 318 17.66 9.19 -13.40
CA PRO A 318 16.48 9.32 -14.25
C PRO A 318 16.16 8.01 -14.99
N GLY A 319 14.87 7.70 -15.14
CA GLY A 319 14.43 6.46 -15.83
C GLY A 319 14.58 5.18 -15.02
N GLY A 320 14.91 5.29 -13.72
CA GLY A 320 14.93 4.16 -12.79
C GLY A 320 16.21 3.32 -12.84
N THR A 321 17.23 3.74 -13.59
CA THR A 321 18.56 3.12 -13.51
C THR A 321 19.21 3.40 -12.16
N VAL A 322 20.05 2.48 -11.70
CA VAL A 322 20.64 2.55 -10.36
C VAL A 322 22.14 2.27 -10.45
N VAL A 323 22.95 3.15 -9.85
CA VAL A 323 24.38 2.93 -9.62
C VAL A 323 24.59 2.63 -8.14
N ARG A 324 25.37 1.60 -7.85
CA ARG A 324 25.65 1.16 -6.47
C ARG A 324 27.13 1.17 -6.21
N ALA A 325 27.50 1.51 -4.98
CA ALA A 325 28.86 1.44 -4.51
C ALA A 325 28.93 1.08 -3.03
N PHE A 326 30.07 0.59 -2.59
CA PHE A 326 30.45 0.53 -1.19
C PHE A 326 30.76 1.92 -0.62
N ALA A 327 31.01 1.99 0.70
CA ALA A 327 31.36 3.22 1.40
C ALA A 327 32.60 3.92 0.84
N ASP A 328 33.59 3.16 0.37
CA ASP A 328 34.83 3.65 -0.27
C ASP A 328 34.64 4.07 -1.73
N GLY A 329 33.42 3.88 -2.26
CA GLY A 329 33.08 4.16 -3.65
C GLY A 329 33.40 3.05 -4.64
N ALA A 330 33.89 1.89 -4.20
CA ALA A 330 34.08 0.74 -5.10
C ALA A 330 32.73 0.27 -5.67
N PRO A 331 32.66 -0.06 -6.96
CA PRO A 331 31.42 -0.49 -7.61
C PRO A 331 30.83 -1.75 -6.95
N LEU A 332 29.50 -1.78 -6.84
CA LEU A 332 28.77 -2.88 -6.23
C LEU A 332 27.76 -3.44 -7.23
N ASP A 333 27.94 -4.68 -7.64
CA ASP A 333 27.01 -5.41 -8.49
C ASP A 333 25.89 -6.09 -7.69
N ALA A 334 24.86 -6.57 -8.40
CA ALA A 334 23.72 -7.24 -7.79
C ALA A 334 24.08 -8.53 -7.05
N GLY A 335 25.08 -9.28 -7.54
CA GLY A 335 25.54 -10.51 -6.90
C GLY A 335 26.19 -10.23 -5.54
N ARG A 336 26.96 -9.17 -5.44
CA ARG A 336 27.56 -8.72 -4.18
C ARG A 336 26.50 -8.20 -3.19
N VAL A 337 25.44 -7.50 -3.68
CA VAL A 337 24.29 -7.12 -2.82
C VAL A 337 23.64 -8.37 -2.26
N ALA A 338 23.39 -9.39 -3.07
CA ALA A 338 22.83 -10.67 -2.64
C ALA A 338 23.74 -11.38 -1.60
N ALA A 339 25.06 -11.37 -1.82
CA ALA A 339 26.02 -11.95 -0.87
C ALA A 339 26.04 -11.20 0.47
N LEU A 340 25.98 -9.86 0.46
CA LEU A 340 25.84 -9.04 1.67
C LEU A 340 24.55 -9.38 2.42
N ALA A 341 23.42 -9.46 1.72
CA ALA A 341 22.15 -9.85 2.28
C ALA A 341 22.20 -11.25 2.90
N GLY A 342 22.80 -12.21 2.20
CA GLY A 342 23.00 -13.57 2.71
C GLY A 342 23.79 -13.61 4.03
N ARG A 343 24.90 -12.84 4.13
CA ARG A 343 25.66 -12.70 5.38
C ARG A 343 24.83 -12.07 6.51
N GLY A 344 24.03 -11.05 6.17
CA GLY A 344 23.11 -10.42 7.11
C GLY A 344 22.05 -11.39 7.62
N ILE A 345 21.45 -12.19 6.72
CA ILE A 345 20.44 -13.21 7.07
C ILE A 345 21.06 -14.28 7.99
N ALA A 346 22.27 -14.76 7.69
CA ALA A 346 22.96 -15.71 8.53
C ALA A 346 23.20 -15.19 9.95
N ALA A 347 23.51 -13.91 10.09
CA ALA A 347 23.68 -13.27 11.39
C ALA A 347 22.36 -13.03 12.14
N ALA A 348 21.31 -12.66 11.40
CA ALA A 348 20.00 -12.36 11.97
C ALA A 348 19.24 -13.61 12.42
N TRP A 349 19.34 -14.69 11.66
CA TRP A 349 18.69 -15.99 11.91
C TRP A 349 19.71 -17.13 11.85
N PRO A 350 20.51 -17.31 12.92
CA PRO A 350 21.47 -18.39 12.99
C PRO A 350 20.76 -19.76 13.08
N GLY A 351 21.49 -20.84 12.86
CA GLY A 351 20.99 -22.20 13.04
C GLY A 351 20.82 -23.02 11.75
N ALA A 352 20.91 -22.36 10.57
CA ALA A 352 20.93 -23.10 9.30
C ALA A 352 21.70 -22.32 8.24
N PRO A 353 22.38 -22.99 7.29
CA PRO A 353 23.00 -22.35 6.13
C PRO A 353 22.00 -21.53 5.34
N VAL A 354 22.41 -20.37 4.82
CA VAL A 354 21.58 -19.53 3.96
C VAL A 354 21.75 -20.02 2.53
N PRO A 355 20.67 -20.50 1.87
CA PRO A 355 20.77 -20.93 0.50
C PRO A 355 20.98 -19.74 -0.44
N PRO A 356 21.46 -19.97 -1.68
CA PRO A 356 21.51 -18.95 -2.70
C PRO A 356 20.12 -18.28 -2.88
N SER A 357 20.11 -16.97 -3.10
CA SER A 357 18.90 -16.24 -3.40
C SER A 357 18.37 -16.61 -4.80
N ARG A 358 17.06 -16.51 -4.96
CA ARG A 358 16.41 -16.59 -6.27
C ARG A 358 15.63 -15.30 -6.55
N ALA A 359 15.60 -14.91 -7.83
CA ALA A 359 14.79 -13.78 -8.26
C ALA A 359 13.29 -14.11 -8.04
N VAL A 360 12.54 -13.11 -7.59
CA VAL A 360 11.07 -13.23 -7.45
C VAL A 360 10.44 -12.78 -8.78
N PRO A 361 9.63 -13.63 -9.43
CA PRO A 361 8.94 -13.25 -10.66
C PRO A 361 8.00 -12.06 -10.43
N ALA A 362 7.88 -11.16 -11.40
CA ALA A 362 6.93 -10.04 -11.34
C ALA A 362 5.45 -10.49 -11.24
N THR A 363 5.16 -11.73 -11.62
CA THR A 363 3.84 -12.37 -11.51
C THR A 363 3.61 -13.08 -10.18
N ASP A 364 4.59 -13.05 -9.27
CA ASP A 364 4.44 -13.63 -7.94
C ASP A 364 3.30 -12.95 -7.15
N THR A 365 2.54 -13.74 -6.43
CA THR A 365 1.37 -13.28 -5.66
C THR A 365 1.74 -12.22 -4.62
N TYR A 366 2.86 -12.41 -3.92
CA TYR A 366 3.33 -11.45 -2.92
C TYR A 366 3.91 -10.20 -3.58
N ALA A 367 4.71 -10.38 -4.64
CA ALA A 367 5.31 -9.26 -5.36
C ALA A 367 4.26 -8.30 -5.88
N LEU A 368 3.17 -8.82 -6.47
CA LEU A 368 2.05 -8.00 -6.96
C LEU A 368 1.27 -7.32 -5.83
N ALA A 369 1.02 -8.02 -4.73
CA ALA A 369 0.22 -7.50 -3.62
C ALA A 369 0.99 -6.46 -2.78
N GLU A 370 2.28 -6.70 -2.55
CA GLU A 370 3.16 -5.86 -1.73
C GLU A 370 3.86 -4.77 -2.56
N GLY A 371 3.78 -4.83 -3.90
CA GLY A 371 4.46 -3.90 -4.79
C GLY A 371 5.99 -4.03 -4.77
N TRP A 372 6.51 -5.26 -4.66
CA TRP A 372 7.96 -5.48 -4.64
C TRP A 372 8.61 -5.06 -5.96
N PRO A 373 9.83 -4.53 -5.92
CA PRO A 373 10.57 -4.19 -7.13
C PRO A 373 10.94 -5.45 -7.92
N ALA A 374 11.15 -5.30 -9.22
CA ALA A 374 11.57 -6.40 -10.09
C ALA A 374 12.94 -7.01 -9.68
N THR A 375 13.70 -6.30 -8.84
CA THR A 375 14.97 -6.76 -8.27
C THR A 375 14.80 -7.59 -6.99
N ALA A 376 13.57 -7.86 -6.54
CA ALA A 376 13.32 -8.62 -5.32
C ALA A 376 13.97 -10.01 -5.38
N LEU A 377 14.65 -10.37 -4.29
CA LEU A 377 15.36 -11.63 -4.11
C LEU A 377 14.77 -12.39 -2.93
N LEU A 378 14.44 -13.65 -3.13
CA LEU A 378 13.98 -14.55 -2.08
C LEU A 378 15.12 -15.44 -1.59
N PHE A 379 15.36 -15.42 -0.29
CA PHE A 379 16.16 -16.40 0.43
C PHE A 379 15.20 -17.39 1.10
N ALA A 380 15.22 -18.63 0.64
CA ALA A 380 14.32 -19.65 1.16
C ALA A 380 14.60 -19.92 2.66
N GLY A 381 13.53 -20.05 3.43
CA GLY A 381 13.61 -20.38 4.85
C GLY A 381 13.87 -21.88 5.10
N VAL A 382 14.03 -22.20 6.36
CA VAL A 382 14.08 -23.58 6.87
C VAL A 382 12.95 -23.74 7.88
N PRO A 383 12.02 -24.64 7.67
CA PRO A 383 10.87 -24.82 8.57
C PRO A 383 11.31 -25.00 10.03
N GLY A 384 10.73 -24.22 10.94
CA GLY A 384 11.07 -24.27 12.38
C GLY A 384 12.34 -23.54 12.78
N VAL A 385 13.21 -23.13 11.84
CA VAL A 385 14.48 -22.47 12.11
C VAL A 385 14.47 -21.03 11.61
N ARG A 386 14.13 -20.81 10.34
CA ARG A 386 14.15 -19.51 9.71
C ARG A 386 12.97 -19.35 8.73
N PRO A 387 12.25 -18.20 8.73
CA PRO A 387 11.25 -17.89 7.72
C PRO A 387 11.90 -17.62 6.34
N ASP A 388 11.11 -17.55 5.29
CA ASP A 388 11.55 -17.01 4.02
C ASP A 388 11.79 -15.50 4.18
N ILE A 389 12.90 -15.01 3.63
CA ILE A 389 13.27 -13.59 3.68
C ILE A 389 13.31 -13.04 2.25
N VAL A 390 12.57 -11.97 2.02
CA VAL A 390 12.62 -11.24 0.75
C VAL A 390 13.36 -9.94 0.94
N VAL A 391 14.35 -9.70 0.09
CA VAL A 391 15.16 -8.48 0.11
C VAL A 391 15.08 -7.75 -1.22
N ASN A 392 15.26 -6.44 -1.19
CA ASN A 392 15.46 -5.65 -2.38
C ASN A 392 16.87 -5.88 -2.94
N GLY A 393 16.99 -6.48 -4.11
CA GLY A 393 18.28 -6.72 -4.76
C GLY A 393 18.99 -5.44 -5.23
N THR A 394 18.34 -4.29 -5.09
CA THR A 394 18.95 -2.99 -5.40
C THR A 394 19.85 -2.50 -4.26
N ASP A 395 19.37 -2.55 -3.02
CA ASP A 395 20.02 -1.93 -1.85
C ASP A 395 20.14 -2.88 -0.66
N GLY A 396 19.70 -4.13 -0.79
CA GLY A 396 19.77 -5.15 0.24
C GLY A 396 18.77 -4.98 1.40
N GLN A 397 17.84 -4.03 1.36
CA GLN A 397 16.86 -3.88 2.43
C GLN A 397 15.92 -5.08 2.50
N ILE A 398 15.55 -5.51 3.70
CA ILE A 398 14.52 -6.54 3.89
C ILE A 398 13.16 -5.92 3.49
N LEU A 399 12.50 -6.52 2.51
CA LEU A 399 11.16 -6.16 2.08
C LEU A 399 10.11 -6.83 2.95
N THR A 400 10.25 -8.13 3.19
CA THR A 400 9.27 -8.90 3.95
C THR A 400 9.89 -10.17 4.54
N VAL A 401 9.43 -10.52 5.74
CA VAL A 401 9.65 -11.81 6.40
C VAL A 401 8.39 -12.64 6.25
N LEU A 402 8.48 -13.73 5.50
CA LEU A 402 7.35 -14.62 5.21
C LEU A 402 7.32 -15.80 6.19
N ASP A 403 6.89 -15.56 7.41
CA ASP A 403 6.59 -16.59 8.39
C ASP A 403 5.26 -17.29 8.09
N ARG A 404 4.90 -18.33 8.87
CA ARG A 404 3.64 -19.07 8.68
C ARG A 404 2.42 -18.17 8.79
N SER A 405 2.42 -17.24 9.72
CA SER A 405 1.30 -16.34 9.95
C SER A 405 1.13 -15.36 8.80
N ARG A 406 2.24 -14.77 8.28
CA ARG A 406 2.19 -13.89 7.10
C ARG A 406 1.73 -14.64 5.86
N LYS A 407 2.17 -15.89 5.67
CA LYS A 407 1.69 -16.75 4.58
C LYS A 407 0.19 -17.04 4.70
N ALA A 408 -0.33 -17.30 5.90
CA ALA A 408 -1.76 -17.48 6.13
C ALA A 408 -2.56 -16.22 5.79
N TYR A 409 -2.10 -15.05 6.23
CA TYR A 409 -2.68 -13.75 5.85
C TYR A 409 -2.71 -13.56 4.33
N ALA A 410 -1.63 -13.89 3.64
CA ALA A 410 -1.56 -13.75 2.19
C ALA A 410 -2.58 -14.66 1.47
N TRP A 411 -2.79 -15.91 1.92
CA TRP A 411 -3.84 -16.78 1.39
C TRP A 411 -5.24 -16.21 1.61
N ILE A 412 -5.50 -15.63 2.79
CA ILE A 412 -6.80 -15.05 3.13
C ILE A 412 -7.03 -13.77 2.30
N TYR A 413 -6.07 -12.87 2.28
CA TYR A 413 -6.25 -11.57 1.65
C TYR A 413 -5.85 -11.57 0.17
N TYR A 414 -4.62 -11.95 -0.18
CA TYR A 414 -4.17 -11.84 -1.57
C TYR A 414 -4.82 -12.89 -2.47
N ALA A 415 -4.99 -14.12 -1.99
CA ALA A 415 -5.64 -15.14 -2.80
C ALA A 415 -7.16 -15.05 -2.74
N LEU A 416 -7.79 -15.24 -1.56
CA LEU A 416 -9.25 -15.34 -1.47
C LEU A 416 -9.98 -14.02 -1.68
N HIS A 417 -9.41 -12.87 -1.23
CA HIS A 417 -10.08 -11.58 -1.38
C HIS A 417 -9.78 -10.91 -2.72
N THR A 418 -8.51 -10.87 -3.15
CA THR A 418 -8.10 -10.17 -4.37
C THR A 418 -7.88 -11.09 -5.57
N PHE A 419 -8.04 -12.40 -5.40
CA PHE A 419 -7.84 -13.42 -6.45
C PHE A 419 -6.44 -13.40 -7.08
N ASN A 420 -5.43 -13.05 -6.29
CA ASN A 420 -4.04 -13.19 -6.68
C ASN A 420 -3.55 -14.63 -6.41
N PHE A 421 -4.24 -15.61 -6.97
CA PHE A 421 -3.80 -17.01 -6.88
C PHE A 421 -2.54 -17.26 -7.72
N PRO A 422 -1.61 -18.09 -7.24
CA PRO A 422 -0.47 -18.54 -8.03
C PRO A 422 -0.92 -19.07 -9.40
N GLY A 423 -0.22 -18.67 -10.47
CA GLY A 423 -0.60 -19.01 -11.84
C GLY A 423 -1.65 -18.07 -12.44
N LEU A 424 -2.72 -17.74 -11.73
CA LEU A 424 -3.72 -16.80 -12.23
C LEU A 424 -3.18 -15.36 -12.39
N THR A 425 -2.22 -14.99 -11.54
CA THR A 425 -1.50 -13.71 -11.61
C THR A 425 -0.73 -13.51 -12.91
N ALA A 426 -0.30 -14.60 -13.57
CA ALA A 426 0.35 -14.55 -14.89
C ALA A 426 -0.65 -14.23 -16.02
N HIS A 427 -1.97 -14.31 -15.77
CA HIS A 427 -3.02 -14.09 -16.75
C HIS A 427 -3.97 -12.95 -16.33
N PRO A 428 -3.53 -11.67 -16.38
CA PRO A 428 -4.25 -10.54 -15.78
C PRO A 428 -5.65 -10.33 -16.39
N LEU A 429 -5.86 -10.60 -17.67
CA LEU A 429 -7.18 -10.50 -18.29
C LEU A 429 -8.12 -11.59 -17.76
N LEU A 430 -7.68 -12.84 -17.72
CA LEU A 430 -8.45 -13.96 -17.18
C LEU A 430 -8.83 -13.70 -15.72
N ARG A 431 -7.86 -13.25 -14.91
CA ARG A 431 -8.11 -12.86 -13.51
C ARG A 431 -9.19 -11.79 -13.40
N ARG A 432 -9.12 -10.73 -14.23
CA ARG A 432 -10.15 -9.67 -14.24
C ARG A 432 -11.53 -10.22 -14.56
N ILE A 433 -11.66 -11.12 -15.53
CA ILE A 433 -12.95 -11.74 -15.90
C ILE A 433 -13.47 -12.60 -14.75
N ILE A 434 -12.63 -13.46 -14.17
CA ILE A 434 -12.99 -14.35 -13.06
C ILE A 434 -13.45 -13.55 -11.83
N VAL A 435 -12.88 -12.39 -11.56
CA VAL A 435 -13.28 -11.53 -10.44
C VAL A 435 -14.53 -10.71 -10.79
N PHE A 436 -14.60 -10.15 -12.01
CA PHE A 436 -15.68 -9.24 -12.40
C PHE A 436 -17.05 -9.92 -12.47
N ILE A 437 -17.10 -11.15 -12.99
CA ILE A 437 -18.38 -11.88 -13.12
C ILE A 437 -19.05 -12.10 -11.76
N PRO A 438 -18.40 -12.69 -10.73
CA PRO A 438 -19.00 -12.82 -9.40
C PRO A 438 -19.32 -11.48 -8.73
N LEU A 439 -18.52 -10.42 -8.96
CA LEU A 439 -18.86 -9.07 -8.46
C LEU A 439 -20.19 -8.59 -9.01
N MET A 440 -20.46 -8.79 -10.31
CA MET A 440 -21.72 -8.40 -10.92
C MET A 440 -22.90 -9.24 -10.40
N PHE A 441 -22.72 -10.55 -10.16
CA PHE A 441 -23.73 -11.39 -9.52
C PHE A 441 -24.02 -10.95 -8.09
N GLY A 442 -22.99 -10.66 -7.29
CA GLY A 442 -23.13 -10.15 -5.93
C GLY A 442 -23.85 -8.80 -5.90
N PHE A 443 -23.54 -7.92 -6.84
CA PHE A 443 -24.23 -6.62 -7.00
C PHE A 443 -25.71 -6.83 -7.34
N ALA A 444 -26.04 -7.63 -8.37
CA ALA A 444 -27.41 -7.93 -8.77
C ALA A 444 -28.22 -8.55 -7.62
N PHE A 445 -27.65 -9.54 -6.93
CA PHE A 445 -28.23 -10.12 -5.72
C PHE A 445 -28.55 -9.06 -4.67
N SER A 446 -27.60 -8.17 -4.38
CA SER A 446 -27.76 -7.12 -3.37
C SER A 446 -28.85 -6.12 -3.74
N ILE A 447 -28.96 -5.74 -5.03
CA ILE A 447 -30.04 -4.87 -5.53
C ILE A 447 -31.41 -5.50 -5.32
N THR A 448 -31.58 -6.82 -5.54
CA THR A 448 -32.87 -7.47 -5.27
C THR A 448 -33.27 -7.34 -3.79
N GLY A 449 -32.31 -7.41 -2.87
CA GLY A 449 -32.54 -7.20 -1.44
C GLY A 449 -32.92 -5.76 -1.08
N VAL A 450 -32.29 -4.77 -1.74
CA VAL A 450 -32.66 -3.36 -1.59
C VAL A 450 -34.11 -3.13 -2.06
N VAL A 451 -34.47 -3.65 -3.24
CA VAL A 451 -35.84 -3.51 -3.79
C VAL A 451 -36.88 -4.11 -2.84
N ILE A 452 -36.63 -5.33 -2.31
CA ILE A 452 -37.53 -5.97 -1.34
C ILE A 452 -37.68 -5.09 -0.08
N GLY A 453 -36.55 -4.57 0.41
CA GLY A 453 -36.54 -3.71 1.59
C GLY A 453 -37.34 -2.42 1.37
N CYS A 454 -37.14 -1.75 0.23
CA CYS A 454 -37.87 -0.54 -0.14
C CYS A 454 -39.40 -0.81 -0.29
N GLN A 455 -39.76 -1.92 -0.93
CA GLN A 455 -41.16 -2.31 -1.06
C GLN A 455 -41.85 -2.57 0.28
N ARG A 456 -41.13 -3.21 1.22
CA ARG A 456 -41.63 -3.42 2.59
C ARG A 456 -41.75 -2.12 3.36
N LEU A 457 -40.72 -1.27 3.32
CA LEU A 457 -40.74 0.02 3.99
C LEU A 457 -41.91 0.90 3.50
N ARG A 458 -42.10 0.96 2.17
CA ARG A 458 -43.23 1.69 1.58
C ARG A 458 -44.58 1.19 2.10
N LYS A 459 -44.78 -0.13 2.18
CA LYS A 459 -46.04 -0.72 2.70
C LYS A 459 -46.25 -0.42 4.19
N THR A 460 -45.16 -0.33 4.97
CA THR A 460 -45.26 0.00 6.40
C THR A 460 -45.55 1.48 6.61
N LEU A 461 -44.89 2.36 5.87
CA LEU A 461 -45.07 3.83 6.02
C LEU A 461 -46.39 4.32 5.39
N PHE A 462 -46.86 3.64 4.33
CA PHE A 462 -48.08 4.00 3.63
C PHE A 462 -49.01 2.78 3.53
N PRO A 463 -49.62 2.37 4.67
CA PRO A 463 -50.58 1.25 4.65
C PRO A 463 -51.77 1.63 3.78
N GLN A 464 -51.99 0.86 2.70
CA GLN A 464 -53.20 1.01 1.89
C GLN A 464 -54.41 0.75 2.82
N ARG A 465 -55.25 1.78 3.04
CA ARG A 465 -56.53 1.58 3.69
C ARG A 465 -57.30 0.54 2.84
N ARG A 466 -57.50 -0.64 3.42
CA ARG A 466 -58.45 -1.60 2.83
C ARG A 466 -59.85 -0.91 2.91
N VAL A 467 -60.30 -0.40 1.79
CA VAL A 467 -61.72 -0.10 1.64
C VAL A 467 -62.42 -1.46 1.79
N LYS A 468 -63.20 -1.62 2.84
CA LYS A 468 -64.06 -2.79 3.06
C LYS A 468 -65.19 -2.76 2.08
#